data_f0bd1b40985058a87d49070a7e735b77
#
_entry.id   f0bd1b40985058a87d49070a7e735b77
#
_cell.length_a   1.000
_cell.length_b   1.000
_cell.length_c   1.000
_cell.angle_alpha   90.00
_cell.angle_beta   90.00
_cell.angle_gamma   90.00
#
_symmetry.space_group_name_H-M   'P 1'
#
loop_
_entity.id
_entity.type
_entity.pdbx_description
1 polymer ?
#
loop_
_entity_poly.entity_id
_entity_poly.type
_entity_poly.pdbx_seq_one_letter_code
_entity_poly.pdbx_strand_id
1 'polypeptide(L)'
;FNQHKWLKVLKAIVETYKSEPKRVEEFAQEMQRNLEDNYHERPDAKSNYEAERLEGWITSLKETLDNSFGGYKYVPKFPLPNHLDFMLSYGNSMNDVVLKNHVRKTLFCIANGGIYDHIEGGFARYSTDAYWKVPHFEKMLYDNAQLIALYSNAARNTSDASEYRFYQAIVYETFGYLFDNLKTPSGSYLCAQDADSGGSEGGYYCWTESELKKILKTDFSWFKDLYNIRPETCWENDLFILQKSESLVDFARKQNWKEDEAYANVDRVKLTLSACRKMRIKPSIDTKSLTSWNALLLDGLCHSYVAFNNQEMLDE
;
A
#
# COMPACT_ATOMS: atom_id res chain seq x y z
N PHE A 1 16.74 15.66 8.83
CA PHE A 1 17.88 16.58 8.98
C PHE A 1 17.62 17.50 10.16
N ASN A 2 18.50 17.52 11.18
CA ASN A 2 18.36 18.52 12.24
C ASN A 2 18.82 19.91 11.73
N GLN A 3 18.28 20.99 12.32
CA GLN A 3 18.53 22.36 11.92
C GLN A 3 20.03 22.71 11.84
N HIS A 4 20.84 22.18 12.76
CA HIS A 4 22.29 22.45 12.79
C HIS A 4 23.03 21.84 11.58
N LYS A 5 22.69 20.61 11.20
CA LYS A 5 23.25 19.95 10.00
C LYS A 5 22.83 20.67 8.74
N TRP A 6 21.57 21.14 8.66
CA TRP A 6 21.07 21.87 7.52
C TRP A 6 21.79 23.22 7.33
N LEU A 7 21.95 23.99 8.41
CA LEU A 7 22.71 25.26 8.37
C LEU A 7 24.16 25.06 7.94
N LYS A 8 24.81 23.94 8.35
CA LYS A 8 26.17 23.62 7.91
C LYS A 8 26.24 23.36 6.40
N VAL A 9 25.27 22.62 5.85
CA VAL A 9 25.17 22.36 4.40
C VAL A 9 24.96 23.66 3.62
N LEU A 10 24.02 24.50 4.06
CA LEU A 10 23.77 25.78 3.39
C LEU A 10 24.99 26.71 3.40
N LYS A 11 25.72 26.78 4.52
CA LYS A 11 26.96 27.58 4.60
C LYS A 11 28.04 27.04 3.65
N ALA A 12 28.22 25.71 3.59
CA ALA A 12 29.18 25.10 2.67
C ALA A 12 28.83 25.39 1.20
N ILE A 13 27.55 25.32 0.83
CA ILE A 13 27.08 25.66 -0.53
C ILE A 13 27.39 27.13 -0.85
N VAL A 14 27.06 28.05 0.06
CA VAL A 14 27.33 29.49 -0.13
C VAL A 14 28.84 29.77 -0.25
N GLU A 15 29.66 29.12 0.57
CA GLU A 15 31.12 29.23 0.49
C GLU A 15 31.66 28.74 -0.86
N THR A 16 31.26 27.57 -1.29
CA THR A 16 31.64 26.99 -2.60
C THR A 16 31.23 27.91 -3.75
N TYR A 17 29.99 28.42 -3.70
CA TYR A 17 29.49 29.34 -4.74
C TYR A 17 30.33 30.65 -4.82
N LYS A 18 30.83 31.15 -3.70
CA LYS A 18 31.65 32.35 -3.65
C LYS A 18 33.11 32.14 -3.97
N SER A 19 33.70 31.02 -3.52
CA SER A 19 35.12 30.72 -3.65
C SER A 19 35.49 30.06 -4.99
N GLU A 20 34.58 29.21 -5.53
CA GLU A 20 34.82 28.40 -6.73
C GLU A 20 33.69 28.57 -7.77
N PRO A 21 33.33 29.80 -8.20
CA PRO A 21 32.19 30.02 -9.08
C PRO A 21 32.27 29.26 -10.41
N LYS A 22 33.48 29.12 -10.98
CA LYS A 22 33.68 28.35 -12.22
C LYS A 22 33.34 26.87 -12.05
N ARG A 23 33.70 26.27 -10.94
CA ARG A 23 33.39 24.86 -10.64
C ARG A 23 31.88 24.63 -10.50
N VAL A 24 31.18 25.58 -9.90
CA VAL A 24 29.71 25.54 -9.78
C VAL A 24 29.06 25.63 -11.17
N GLU A 25 29.56 26.53 -12.01
CA GLU A 25 29.09 26.70 -13.40
C GLU A 25 29.32 25.42 -14.23
N GLU A 26 30.52 24.84 -14.17
CA GLU A 26 30.88 23.60 -14.87
C GLU A 26 29.96 22.44 -14.43
N PHE A 27 29.71 22.30 -13.12
CA PHE A 27 28.81 21.29 -12.59
C PHE A 27 27.36 21.52 -13.05
N ALA A 28 26.89 22.76 -13.05
CA ALA A 28 25.55 23.08 -13.53
C ALA A 28 25.38 22.75 -15.02
N GLN A 29 26.39 23.08 -15.85
CA GLN A 29 26.39 22.76 -17.27
C GLN A 29 26.48 21.25 -17.54
N GLU A 30 27.21 20.50 -16.71
CA GLU A 30 27.25 19.03 -16.81
C GLU A 30 25.89 18.42 -16.43
N MET A 31 25.27 18.90 -15.34
CA MET A 31 23.93 18.48 -14.97
C MET A 31 22.90 18.80 -16.07
N GLN A 32 22.97 20.00 -16.63
CA GLN A 32 22.07 20.39 -17.72
C GLN A 32 22.23 19.46 -18.92
N ARG A 33 23.47 19.18 -19.36
CA ARG A 33 23.72 18.23 -20.45
C ARG A 33 23.18 16.84 -20.14
N ASN A 34 23.44 16.32 -18.96
CA ASN A 34 22.91 15.02 -18.55
C ASN A 34 21.37 14.97 -18.54
N LEU A 35 20.71 16.05 -18.15
CA LEU A 35 19.26 16.16 -18.24
C LEU A 35 18.79 16.22 -19.70
N GLU A 36 19.43 17.03 -20.53
CA GLU A 36 19.09 17.15 -21.95
C GLU A 36 19.30 15.82 -22.69
N ASP A 37 20.40 15.12 -22.46
CA ASP A 37 20.68 13.82 -23.05
C ASP A 37 19.66 12.74 -22.63
N ASN A 38 19.24 12.74 -21.37
CA ASN A 38 18.21 11.82 -20.87
C ASN A 38 16.78 12.19 -21.33
N TYR A 39 16.50 13.49 -21.57
CA TYR A 39 15.19 13.93 -22.07
C TYR A 39 15.08 13.91 -23.60
N HIS A 40 16.21 13.86 -24.32
CA HIS A 40 16.26 13.90 -25.78
C HIS A 40 16.48 12.55 -26.46
N GLU A 41 16.30 11.44 -25.75
CA GLU A 41 15.92 10.21 -26.46
C GLU A 41 14.54 10.46 -27.10
N ARG A 42 14.54 11.23 -28.18
CA ARG A 42 13.37 11.28 -29.08
C ARG A 42 13.17 9.85 -29.55
N PRO A 43 12.01 9.23 -29.25
CA PRO A 43 11.75 7.96 -29.86
C PRO A 43 11.90 8.19 -31.37
N ASP A 44 12.81 7.44 -32.00
CA ASP A 44 12.91 7.45 -33.46
C ASP A 44 11.49 7.31 -33.99
N ALA A 45 11.06 8.25 -34.84
CA ALA A 45 9.71 8.28 -35.40
C ALA A 45 9.36 7.01 -36.20
N LYS A 46 10.27 6.03 -36.19
CA LYS A 46 10.20 4.69 -36.79
C LYS A 46 10.46 3.57 -35.78
N SER A 47 10.26 3.79 -34.48
CA SER A 47 10.30 2.68 -33.54
C SER A 47 9.16 1.71 -33.89
N ASN A 48 9.46 0.69 -34.66
CA ASN A 48 8.59 -0.47 -34.78
C ASN A 48 8.47 -1.07 -33.39
N TYR A 49 7.25 -1.12 -32.87
CA TYR A 49 6.95 -1.88 -31.65
C TYR A 49 7.05 -3.37 -32.01
N GLU A 50 8.25 -3.93 -31.87
CA GLU A 50 8.49 -5.34 -32.13
C GLU A 50 8.09 -6.17 -30.92
N ALA A 51 7.31 -7.21 -31.14
CA ALA A 51 6.84 -8.11 -30.10
C ALA A 51 8.02 -8.75 -29.32
N GLU A 52 9.11 -9.06 -30.02
CA GLU A 52 10.34 -9.64 -29.45
C GLU A 52 10.98 -8.71 -28.41
N ARG A 53 10.90 -7.40 -28.61
CA ARG A 53 11.40 -6.40 -27.65
C ARG A 53 10.57 -6.41 -26.36
N LEU A 54 9.26 -6.52 -26.47
CA LEU A 54 8.37 -6.64 -25.32
C LEU A 54 8.64 -7.92 -24.53
N GLU A 55 8.83 -9.05 -25.23
CA GLU A 55 9.16 -10.34 -24.60
C GLU A 55 10.49 -10.28 -23.84
N GLY A 56 11.50 -9.59 -24.40
CA GLY A 56 12.76 -9.33 -23.71
C GLY A 56 12.58 -8.53 -22.42
N TRP A 57 11.75 -7.48 -22.44
CA TRP A 57 11.44 -6.70 -21.23
C TRP A 57 10.68 -7.52 -20.20
N ILE A 58 9.70 -8.32 -20.61
CA ILE A 58 8.94 -9.20 -19.69
C ILE A 58 9.89 -10.24 -19.05
N THR A 59 10.83 -10.77 -19.80
CA THR A 59 11.84 -11.71 -19.28
C THR A 59 12.67 -11.04 -18.19
N SER A 60 13.22 -9.86 -18.47
CA SER A 60 14.00 -9.08 -17.51
C SER A 60 13.16 -8.66 -16.30
N LEU A 61 11.89 -8.28 -16.50
CA LEU A 61 10.98 -7.97 -15.42
C LEU A 61 10.81 -9.16 -14.44
N LYS A 62 10.58 -10.36 -14.96
CA LYS A 62 10.43 -11.59 -14.16
C LYS A 62 11.63 -11.88 -13.25
N GLU A 63 12.84 -11.52 -13.67
CA GLU A 63 14.06 -11.69 -12.87
C GLU A 63 14.10 -10.80 -11.64
N THR A 64 13.39 -9.67 -11.65
CA THR A 64 13.34 -8.72 -10.52
C THR A 64 12.27 -9.07 -9.48
N LEU A 65 11.37 -10.00 -9.78
CA LEU A 65 10.22 -10.33 -8.95
C LEU A 65 10.60 -11.18 -7.73
N ASP A 66 10.03 -10.85 -6.58
CA ASP A 66 10.15 -11.64 -5.35
C ASP A 66 9.13 -12.79 -5.34
N ASN A 67 9.62 -13.98 -5.57
CA ASN A 67 8.77 -15.18 -5.61
C ASN A 67 8.31 -15.67 -4.22
N SER A 68 8.90 -15.16 -3.13
CA SER A 68 8.56 -15.57 -1.76
C SER A 68 7.44 -14.71 -1.17
N PHE A 69 7.59 -13.39 -1.23
CA PHE A 69 6.69 -12.42 -0.60
C PHE A 69 5.95 -11.52 -1.59
N GLY A 70 6.12 -11.74 -2.89
CA GLY A 70 5.54 -10.88 -3.91
C GLY A 70 6.23 -9.52 -4.02
N GLY A 71 5.78 -8.71 -4.98
CA GLY A 71 6.44 -7.45 -5.31
C GLY A 71 7.84 -7.67 -5.90
N TYR A 72 8.72 -6.70 -5.68
CA TYR A 72 10.10 -6.75 -6.16
C TYR A 72 11.07 -7.21 -5.07
N LYS A 73 12.26 -7.68 -5.46
CA LYS A 73 13.31 -8.19 -4.56
C LYS A 73 14.00 -7.14 -3.70
N TYR A 74 13.82 -5.86 -3.99
CA TYR A 74 14.49 -4.76 -3.27
C TYR A 74 13.61 -4.16 -2.16
N VAL A 75 14.26 -3.52 -1.21
CA VAL A 75 13.63 -2.75 -0.11
C VAL A 75 14.06 -1.29 -0.21
N PRO A 76 13.21 -0.34 0.22
CA PRO A 76 11.84 -0.52 0.70
C PRO A 76 10.90 -1.04 -0.40
N LYS A 77 9.89 -1.85 0.00
CA LYS A 77 8.90 -2.40 -0.92
C LYS A 77 7.71 -1.47 -1.08
N PHE A 78 7.48 -1.02 -2.31
CA PHE A 78 6.27 -0.28 -2.69
C PHE A 78 5.27 -1.24 -3.36
N PRO A 79 3.95 -1.06 -3.15
CA PRO A 79 2.93 -1.85 -3.83
C PRO A 79 2.98 -1.73 -5.37
N LEU A 80 3.33 -0.55 -5.90
CA LEU A 80 3.43 -0.25 -7.33
C LEU A 80 2.20 -0.74 -8.13
N PRO A 81 0.98 -0.23 -7.85
CA PRO A 81 -0.27 -0.75 -8.41
C PRO A 81 -0.28 -0.81 -9.93
N ASN A 82 0.27 0.22 -10.61
CA ASN A 82 0.32 0.27 -12.08
C ASN A 82 1.17 -0.85 -12.69
N HIS A 83 2.28 -1.23 -12.03
CA HIS A 83 3.11 -2.35 -12.47
C HIS A 83 2.37 -3.67 -12.34
N LEU A 84 1.66 -3.86 -11.21
CA LEU A 84 0.87 -5.06 -10.96
C LEU A 84 -0.34 -5.16 -11.89
N ASP A 85 -1.00 -4.04 -12.19
CA ASP A 85 -2.11 -4.00 -13.15
C ASP A 85 -1.65 -4.33 -14.58
N PHE A 86 -0.50 -3.79 -14.99
CA PHE A 86 0.14 -4.19 -16.24
C PHE A 86 0.43 -5.70 -16.27
N MET A 87 1.04 -6.26 -15.21
CA MET A 87 1.34 -7.70 -15.13
C MET A 87 0.07 -8.55 -15.16
N LEU A 88 -1.01 -8.09 -14.50
CA LEU A 88 -2.31 -8.76 -14.51
C LEU A 88 -2.91 -8.78 -15.93
N SER A 89 -2.94 -7.63 -16.58
CA SER A 89 -3.49 -7.46 -17.91
C SER A 89 -2.70 -8.23 -18.96
N TYR A 90 -1.37 -8.12 -18.96
CA TYR A 90 -0.49 -8.87 -19.83
C TYR A 90 -0.59 -10.38 -19.56
N GLY A 91 -0.55 -10.77 -18.29
CA GLY A 91 -0.65 -12.16 -17.85
C GLY A 91 -1.95 -12.83 -18.31
N ASN A 92 -3.06 -12.10 -18.31
CA ASN A 92 -4.34 -12.59 -18.82
C ASN A 92 -4.36 -12.67 -20.35
N SER A 93 -3.90 -11.62 -21.04
CA SER A 93 -3.90 -11.55 -22.51
C SER A 93 -2.99 -12.60 -23.15
N MET A 94 -1.81 -12.84 -22.57
CA MET A 94 -0.81 -13.78 -23.07
C MET A 94 -0.86 -15.15 -22.37
N ASN A 95 -1.80 -15.33 -21.47
CA ASN A 95 -1.92 -16.52 -20.61
C ASN A 95 -0.62 -16.86 -19.84
N ASP A 96 0.10 -15.81 -19.37
CA ASP A 96 1.33 -15.95 -18.62
C ASP A 96 1.05 -16.31 -17.14
N VAL A 97 1.13 -17.60 -16.83
CA VAL A 97 0.82 -18.14 -15.49
C VAL A 97 1.77 -17.59 -14.43
N VAL A 98 3.04 -17.30 -14.79
CA VAL A 98 4.05 -16.80 -13.83
C VAL A 98 3.65 -15.41 -13.35
N LEU A 99 3.30 -14.50 -14.25
CA LEU A 99 2.86 -13.15 -13.90
C LEU A 99 1.52 -13.16 -13.16
N LYS A 100 0.53 -13.94 -13.61
CA LYS A 100 -0.75 -14.08 -12.89
C LYS A 100 -0.55 -14.54 -11.45
N ASN A 101 0.24 -15.59 -11.23
CA ASN A 101 0.51 -16.09 -9.89
C ASN A 101 1.32 -15.09 -9.05
N HIS A 102 2.23 -14.35 -9.66
CA HIS A 102 2.99 -13.31 -8.96
C HIS A 102 2.09 -12.19 -8.47
N VAL A 103 1.18 -11.69 -9.30
CA VAL A 103 0.21 -10.66 -8.91
C VAL A 103 -0.69 -11.18 -7.78
N ARG A 104 -1.28 -12.36 -7.90
CA ARG A 104 -2.10 -12.97 -6.84
C ARG A 104 -1.36 -13.06 -5.52
N LYS A 105 -0.12 -13.57 -5.55
CA LYS A 105 0.75 -13.65 -4.36
C LYS A 105 1.02 -12.28 -3.78
N THR A 106 1.36 -11.30 -4.61
CA THR A 106 1.66 -9.94 -4.16
C THR A 106 0.45 -9.30 -3.47
N LEU A 107 -0.72 -9.36 -4.08
CA LEU A 107 -1.96 -8.84 -3.51
C LEU A 107 -2.31 -9.50 -2.18
N PHE A 108 -2.14 -10.83 -2.10
CA PHE A 108 -2.33 -11.56 -0.86
C PHE A 108 -1.35 -11.11 0.24
N CYS A 109 -0.06 -11.00 -0.07
CA CYS A 109 0.96 -10.61 0.90
C CYS A 109 0.79 -9.17 1.39
N ILE A 110 0.44 -8.24 0.50
CA ILE A 110 0.18 -6.84 0.83
C ILE A 110 -1.02 -6.72 1.78
N ALA A 111 -2.14 -7.36 1.45
CA ALA A 111 -3.38 -7.25 2.22
C ALA A 111 -3.37 -8.04 3.54
N ASN A 112 -2.47 -9.01 3.71
CA ASN A 112 -2.26 -9.69 4.98
C ASN A 112 -1.07 -9.14 5.77
N GLY A 113 -0.22 -8.32 5.15
CA GLY A 113 0.94 -7.67 5.78
C GLY A 113 0.56 -6.52 6.69
N GLY A 114 1.57 -5.97 7.36
CA GLY A 114 1.40 -4.82 8.26
C GLY A 114 1.20 -3.49 7.55
N ILE A 115 1.43 -3.41 6.21
CA ILE A 115 1.12 -2.21 5.44
C ILE A 115 -0.37 -2.01 5.21
N TYR A 116 -1.20 -3.04 5.39
CA TYR A 116 -2.65 -2.92 5.40
C TYR A 116 -3.15 -2.69 6.83
N ASP A 117 -3.97 -1.69 7.02
CA ASP A 117 -4.60 -1.44 8.31
C ASP A 117 -5.77 -2.40 8.55
N HIS A 118 -5.52 -3.45 9.27
CA HIS A 118 -6.48 -4.51 9.56
C HIS A 118 -7.68 -4.08 10.43
N ILE A 119 -7.71 -2.84 10.93
CA ILE A 119 -8.80 -2.35 11.80
C ILE A 119 -9.73 -1.40 11.06
N GLU A 120 -9.19 -0.40 10.35
CA GLU A 120 -10.00 0.63 9.67
C GLU A 120 -9.84 0.60 8.14
N GLY A 121 -9.04 -0.33 7.62
CA GLY A 121 -8.77 -0.40 6.19
C GLY A 121 -7.76 0.63 5.70
N GLY A 122 -7.48 0.56 4.41
CA GLY A 122 -6.49 1.39 3.74
C GLY A 122 -5.06 0.92 3.92
N PHE A 123 -4.21 1.32 3.00
CA PHE A 123 -2.82 0.90 2.89
C PHE A 123 -1.86 2.02 3.25
N ALA A 124 -0.83 1.69 4.01
CA ALA A 124 0.35 2.51 4.18
C ALA A 124 1.15 2.55 2.86
N ARG A 125 2.00 3.57 2.72
CA ARG A 125 2.68 3.90 1.47
C ARG A 125 3.64 2.83 0.99
N TYR A 126 4.48 2.26 1.90
CA TYR A 126 5.45 1.22 1.58
C TYR A 126 5.83 0.42 2.82
N SER A 127 6.45 -0.74 2.60
CA SER A 127 7.10 -1.51 3.67
C SER A 127 8.60 -1.21 3.69
N THR A 128 9.15 -1.02 4.90
CA THR A 128 10.58 -0.82 5.11
C THR A 128 11.37 -2.13 5.00
N ASP A 129 10.68 -3.28 5.09
CA ASP A 129 11.26 -4.62 5.02
C ASP A 129 10.80 -5.41 3.78
N ALA A 130 11.36 -6.60 3.58
CA ALA A 130 11.04 -7.47 2.46
C ALA A 130 9.74 -8.27 2.63
N TYR A 131 9.10 -8.22 3.80
CA TYR A 131 8.02 -9.14 4.21
C TYR A 131 6.65 -8.45 4.27
N TRP A 132 6.56 -7.16 3.90
CA TRP A 132 5.36 -6.33 4.03
C TRP A 132 4.91 -6.12 5.48
N LYS A 133 5.83 -6.26 6.45
CA LYS A 133 5.52 -6.23 7.88
C LYS A 133 5.54 -4.84 8.47
N VAL A 134 6.64 -4.11 8.31
CA VAL A 134 6.85 -2.81 8.95
C VAL A 134 6.59 -1.69 7.95
N PRO A 135 5.45 -1.00 8.04
CA PRO A 135 5.12 0.08 7.11
C PRO A 135 5.84 1.37 7.48
N HIS A 136 6.00 2.25 6.51
CA HIS A 136 5.95 3.69 6.75
C HIS A 136 4.47 4.06 6.83
N PHE A 137 3.98 4.44 8.01
CA PHE A 137 2.55 4.46 8.33
C PHE A 137 1.72 5.55 7.64
N GLU A 138 2.32 6.40 6.80
CA GLU A 138 1.63 7.37 5.99
C GLU A 138 0.67 6.70 5.01
N LYS A 139 -0.59 7.17 4.93
CA LYS A 139 -1.59 6.67 3.98
C LYS A 139 -1.91 7.75 2.95
N MET A 140 -1.55 7.48 1.68
CA MET A 140 -1.75 8.41 0.59
C MET A 140 -3.05 8.13 -0.16
N LEU A 141 -3.76 9.17 -0.58
CA LEU A 141 -4.96 9.03 -1.42
C LEU A 141 -4.64 8.28 -2.72
N TYR A 142 -3.59 8.70 -3.44
CA TYR A 142 -3.24 8.13 -4.75
C TYR A 142 -2.84 6.65 -4.70
N ASP A 143 -2.20 6.19 -3.62
CA ASP A 143 -1.84 4.78 -3.43
C ASP A 143 -3.10 3.94 -3.21
N ASN A 144 -3.97 4.39 -2.30
CA ASN A 144 -5.20 3.69 -1.96
C ASN A 144 -6.20 3.67 -3.12
N ALA A 145 -6.32 4.76 -3.86
CA ALA A 145 -7.14 4.86 -5.07
C ALA A 145 -6.75 3.83 -6.13
N GLN A 146 -5.47 3.74 -6.44
CA GLN A 146 -4.95 2.79 -7.42
C GLN A 146 -5.01 1.33 -6.93
N LEU A 147 -4.87 1.10 -5.62
CA LEU A 147 -5.06 -0.22 -5.04
C LEU A 147 -6.53 -0.66 -5.11
N ILE A 148 -7.50 0.23 -4.91
CA ILE A 148 -8.93 -0.06 -5.15
C ILE A 148 -9.13 -0.54 -6.60
N ALA A 149 -8.58 0.16 -7.60
CA ALA A 149 -8.67 -0.25 -9.01
C ALA A 149 -8.05 -1.63 -9.23
N LEU A 150 -6.83 -1.85 -8.73
CA LEU A 150 -6.08 -3.10 -8.91
C LEU A 150 -6.78 -4.31 -8.28
N TYR A 151 -7.24 -4.19 -7.02
CA TYR A 151 -7.98 -5.28 -6.35
C TYR A 151 -9.33 -5.55 -7.04
N SER A 152 -10.01 -4.52 -7.56
CA SER A 152 -11.23 -4.66 -8.35
C SER A 152 -10.97 -5.39 -9.66
N ASN A 153 -9.89 -5.05 -10.36
CA ASN A 153 -9.48 -5.75 -11.57
C ASN A 153 -9.09 -7.21 -11.27
N ALA A 154 -8.40 -7.47 -10.17
CA ALA A 154 -8.06 -8.83 -9.74
C ALA A 154 -9.33 -9.66 -9.45
N ALA A 155 -10.32 -9.07 -8.78
CA ALA A 155 -11.61 -9.72 -8.52
C ALA A 155 -12.35 -10.14 -9.80
N ARG A 156 -12.29 -9.33 -10.85
CA ARG A 156 -12.88 -9.66 -12.16
C ARG A 156 -12.16 -10.78 -12.90
N ASN A 157 -10.91 -11.04 -12.53
CA ASN A 157 -10.05 -12.02 -13.19
C ASN A 157 -9.86 -13.32 -12.39
N THR A 158 -10.61 -13.51 -11.30
CA THR A 158 -10.65 -14.78 -10.56
C THR A 158 -11.98 -15.49 -10.74
N SER A 159 -11.94 -16.82 -10.78
CA SER A 159 -13.12 -17.69 -10.69
C SER A 159 -13.30 -18.31 -9.30
N ASP A 160 -12.36 -18.06 -8.38
CA ASP A 160 -12.43 -18.53 -7.00
C ASP A 160 -13.29 -17.59 -6.16
N ALA A 161 -14.38 -18.11 -5.61
CA ALA A 161 -15.34 -17.32 -4.84
C ALA A 161 -14.75 -16.76 -3.54
N SER A 162 -13.85 -17.49 -2.88
CA SER A 162 -13.20 -17.03 -1.65
C SER A 162 -12.18 -15.91 -1.97
N GLU A 163 -11.45 -16.04 -3.07
CA GLU A 163 -10.54 -15.00 -3.54
C GLU A 163 -11.31 -13.74 -3.97
N TYR A 164 -12.41 -13.89 -4.69
CA TYR A 164 -13.30 -12.77 -5.05
C TYR A 164 -13.79 -12.03 -3.80
N ARG A 165 -14.31 -12.76 -2.81
CA ARG A 165 -14.77 -12.18 -1.54
C ARG A 165 -13.65 -11.48 -0.77
N PHE A 166 -12.45 -12.03 -0.78
CA PHE A 166 -11.26 -11.42 -0.17
C PHE A 166 -10.94 -10.07 -0.83
N TYR A 167 -10.86 -10.00 -2.17
CA TYR A 167 -10.60 -8.76 -2.88
C TYR A 167 -11.71 -7.73 -2.66
N GLN A 168 -12.97 -8.15 -2.68
CA GLN A 168 -14.11 -7.29 -2.39
C GLN A 168 -14.02 -6.66 -0.99
N ALA A 169 -13.71 -7.44 0.04
CA ALA A 169 -13.55 -6.94 1.40
C ALA A 169 -12.46 -5.88 1.49
N ILE A 170 -11.29 -6.12 0.87
CA ILE A 170 -10.18 -5.15 0.84
C ILE A 170 -10.58 -3.85 0.16
N VAL A 171 -11.29 -3.91 -0.96
CA VAL A 171 -11.78 -2.71 -1.68
C VAL A 171 -12.76 -1.93 -0.81
N TYR A 172 -13.74 -2.60 -0.21
CA TYR A 172 -14.77 -1.94 0.60
C TYR A 172 -14.19 -1.31 1.87
N GLU A 173 -13.30 -2.01 2.56
CA GLU A 173 -12.62 -1.48 3.74
C GLU A 173 -11.70 -0.30 3.38
N THR A 174 -11.00 -0.35 2.25
CA THR A 174 -10.14 0.75 1.79
C THR A 174 -10.96 1.97 1.41
N PHE A 175 -12.08 1.77 0.69
CA PHE A 175 -12.99 2.86 0.37
C PHE A 175 -13.61 3.46 1.63
N GLY A 176 -14.08 2.63 2.57
CA GLY A 176 -14.60 3.09 3.86
C GLY A 176 -13.60 3.96 4.63
N TYR A 177 -12.32 3.55 4.65
CA TYR A 177 -11.26 4.37 5.24
C TYR A 177 -11.12 5.75 4.55
N LEU A 178 -11.10 5.80 3.22
CA LEU A 178 -10.99 7.06 2.48
C LEU A 178 -12.20 7.96 2.75
N PHE A 179 -13.40 7.37 2.73
CA PHE A 179 -14.65 8.08 2.99
C PHE A 179 -14.71 8.69 4.41
N ASP A 180 -14.34 7.91 5.42
CA ASP A 180 -14.43 8.34 6.83
C ASP A 180 -13.33 9.33 7.24
N ASN A 181 -12.16 9.28 6.59
CA ASN A 181 -10.99 10.04 7.06
C ASN A 181 -10.51 11.13 6.10
N LEU A 182 -10.70 10.97 4.79
CA LEU A 182 -10.17 11.91 3.80
C LEU A 182 -11.24 12.68 3.03
N LYS A 183 -12.52 12.30 3.06
CA LYS A 183 -13.58 13.01 2.38
C LYS A 183 -13.85 14.37 3.02
N THR A 184 -13.95 15.42 2.20
CA THR A 184 -14.34 16.75 2.63
C THR A 184 -15.85 16.95 2.56
N PRO A 185 -16.41 17.94 3.26
CA PRO A 185 -17.83 18.29 3.12
C PRO A 185 -18.25 18.72 1.71
N SER A 186 -17.29 19.14 0.87
CA SER A 186 -17.53 19.51 -0.54
C SER A 186 -17.49 18.34 -1.51
N GLY A 187 -17.25 17.10 -1.02
CA GLY A 187 -17.21 15.90 -1.83
C GLY A 187 -15.85 15.55 -2.43
N SER A 188 -14.82 16.39 -2.26
CA SER A 188 -13.44 16.04 -2.66
C SER A 188 -12.72 15.26 -1.56
N TYR A 189 -11.60 14.63 -1.93
CA TYR A 189 -10.76 13.87 -0.98
C TYR A 189 -9.42 14.59 -0.75
N LEU A 190 -8.97 14.57 0.50
CA LEU A 190 -7.70 15.12 0.97
C LEU A 190 -6.53 14.20 0.61
N CYS A 191 -5.30 14.75 0.61
CA CYS A 191 -4.14 14.05 0.05
C CYS A 191 -3.65 12.86 0.86
N ALA A 192 -3.50 13.01 2.18
CA ALA A 192 -2.83 11.98 2.98
C ALA A 192 -3.17 12.09 4.47
N GLN A 193 -3.00 10.97 5.15
CA GLN A 193 -2.89 10.90 6.60
C GLN A 193 -1.44 10.60 6.97
N ASP A 194 -0.88 11.43 7.89
CA ASP A 194 0.51 11.35 8.33
C ASP A 194 0.85 10.00 8.99
N ALA A 195 2.13 9.65 9.00
CA ALA A 195 2.66 8.49 9.70
C ALA A 195 2.73 8.69 11.22
N ASP A 196 2.96 9.95 11.65
CA ASP A 196 3.21 10.31 13.04
C ASP A 196 1.92 10.60 13.80
N SER A 197 1.87 10.09 15.03
CA SER A 197 0.78 10.34 15.97
C SER A 197 1.33 10.47 17.38
N GLY A 198 1.01 11.57 18.04
CA GLY A 198 1.46 11.82 19.43
C GLY A 198 2.99 11.88 19.58
N GLY A 199 3.72 12.22 18.52
CA GLY A 199 5.19 12.34 18.51
C GLY A 199 5.94 11.03 18.23
N SER A 200 5.24 9.98 17.82
CA SER A 200 5.86 8.71 17.37
C SER A 200 5.20 8.18 16.12
N GLU A 201 6.01 7.62 15.21
CA GLU A 201 5.51 6.92 14.04
C GLU A 201 4.79 5.62 14.46
N GLY A 202 3.66 5.34 13.85
CA GLY A 202 2.88 4.13 14.11
C GLY A 202 2.11 4.08 15.45
N GLY A 203 2.24 5.09 16.32
CA GLY A 203 1.61 5.09 17.64
C GLY A 203 0.09 4.95 17.64
N TYR A 204 -0.57 5.42 16.59
CA TYR A 204 -2.01 5.24 16.39
C TYR A 204 -2.39 3.80 16.02
N TYR A 205 -1.54 3.11 15.26
CA TYR A 205 -1.84 1.84 14.60
C TYR A 205 -1.43 0.61 15.40
N CYS A 206 -0.34 0.71 16.17
CA CYS A 206 0.26 -0.42 16.86
C CYS A 206 -0.39 -0.69 18.23
N TRP A 207 -0.23 -1.91 18.70
CA TRP A 207 -0.87 -2.40 19.93
C TRP A 207 0.13 -3.15 20.82
N THR A 208 -0.01 -3.04 22.12
CA THR A 208 0.66 -3.97 23.04
C THR A 208 -0.17 -5.23 23.23
N GLU A 209 0.46 -6.36 23.55
CA GLU A 209 -0.26 -7.60 23.88
C GLU A 209 -1.20 -7.39 25.07
N SER A 210 -0.78 -6.63 26.06
CA SER A 210 -1.58 -6.34 27.27
C SER A 210 -2.85 -5.53 26.96
N GLU A 211 -2.77 -4.53 26.06
CA GLU A 211 -3.93 -3.78 25.59
C GLU A 211 -4.92 -4.70 24.87
N LEU A 212 -4.42 -5.48 23.88
CA LEU A 212 -5.25 -6.41 23.12
C LEU A 212 -5.96 -7.42 24.03
N LYS A 213 -5.23 -8.00 24.99
CA LYS A 213 -5.80 -8.95 25.96
C LYS A 213 -6.89 -8.32 26.82
N LYS A 214 -6.68 -7.09 27.29
CA LYS A 214 -7.65 -6.35 28.10
C LYS A 214 -8.92 -6.01 27.32
N ILE A 215 -8.78 -5.60 26.04
CA ILE A 215 -9.90 -5.19 25.20
C ILE A 215 -10.70 -6.40 24.72
N LEU A 216 -10.01 -7.41 24.18
CA LEU A 216 -10.62 -8.53 23.47
C LEU A 216 -11.09 -9.67 24.40
N LYS A 217 -10.54 -9.75 25.62
CA LYS A 217 -10.93 -10.76 26.63
C LYS A 217 -10.86 -12.20 26.05
N THR A 218 -12.01 -12.85 25.93
CA THR A 218 -12.12 -14.23 25.39
C THR A 218 -11.71 -14.32 23.93
N ASP A 219 -11.92 -13.27 23.14
CA ASP A 219 -11.55 -13.25 21.72
C ASP A 219 -10.05 -13.15 21.50
N PHE A 220 -9.28 -12.74 22.50
CA PHE A 220 -7.85 -12.57 22.39
C PHE A 220 -7.12 -13.86 21.97
N SER A 221 -7.61 -15.02 22.39
CA SER A 221 -6.96 -16.30 22.08
C SER A 221 -6.86 -16.53 20.56
N TRP A 222 -7.97 -16.53 19.85
CA TRP A 222 -7.96 -16.74 18.41
C TRP A 222 -7.41 -15.53 17.64
N PHE A 223 -7.62 -14.29 18.15
CA PHE A 223 -7.08 -13.07 17.55
C PHE A 223 -5.54 -13.10 17.53
N LYS A 224 -4.94 -13.49 18.65
CA LYS A 224 -3.50 -13.64 18.79
C LYS A 224 -2.92 -14.59 17.74
N ASP A 225 -3.61 -15.71 17.47
CA ASP A 225 -3.18 -16.70 16.51
C ASP A 225 -3.34 -16.19 15.06
N LEU A 226 -4.47 -15.55 14.72
CA LEU A 226 -4.74 -15.01 13.40
C LEU A 226 -3.76 -13.87 13.05
N TYR A 227 -3.54 -12.95 13.99
CA TYR A 227 -2.69 -11.76 13.80
C TYR A 227 -1.24 -11.97 14.26
N ASN A 228 -0.87 -13.21 14.54
CA ASN A 228 0.51 -13.60 14.82
C ASN A 228 1.17 -12.76 15.94
N ILE A 229 0.45 -12.54 17.04
CA ILE A 229 0.95 -11.80 18.20
C ILE A 229 1.83 -12.75 19.04
N ARG A 230 3.14 -12.71 18.83
CA ARG A 230 4.15 -13.57 19.45
C ARG A 230 5.40 -12.76 19.78
N PRO A 231 6.23 -13.13 20.75
CA PRO A 231 7.46 -12.40 21.06
C PRO A 231 8.34 -12.15 19.82
N GLU A 232 8.43 -13.13 18.92
CA GLU A 232 9.26 -13.07 17.71
C GLU A 232 8.72 -12.09 16.65
N THR A 233 7.46 -11.73 16.73
CA THR A 233 6.81 -10.79 15.80
C THR A 233 6.63 -9.39 16.38
N CYS A 234 7.08 -9.18 17.61
CA CYS A 234 7.15 -7.86 18.22
C CYS A 234 7.96 -6.91 17.32
N TRP A 235 7.51 -5.67 17.21
CA TRP A 235 8.22 -4.64 16.44
C TRP A 235 9.17 -3.87 17.38
N GLU A 236 8.73 -2.77 17.96
CA GLU A 236 9.53 -1.93 18.86
C GLU A 236 8.74 -1.67 20.15
N ASN A 237 9.44 -1.55 21.29
CA ASN A 237 8.83 -1.17 22.59
C ASN A 237 7.58 -1.99 22.95
N ASP A 238 7.61 -3.30 22.77
CA ASP A 238 6.50 -4.23 23.02
C ASP A 238 5.25 -3.96 22.16
N LEU A 239 5.39 -3.22 21.07
CA LEU A 239 4.33 -2.93 20.13
C LEU A 239 4.27 -4.00 19.03
N PHE A 240 3.04 -4.32 18.62
CA PHE A 240 2.74 -5.23 17.52
C PHE A 240 2.07 -4.46 16.39
N ILE A 241 2.59 -4.68 15.17
CA ILE A 241 1.92 -4.33 13.92
C ILE A 241 1.07 -5.53 13.55
N LEU A 242 -0.23 -5.32 13.37
CA LEU A 242 -1.14 -6.41 13.01
C LEU A 242 -0.83 -6.91 11.60
N GLN A 243 -0.65 -8.21 11.46
CA GLN A 243 -0.41 -8.90 10.20
C GLN A 243 -0.93 -10.34 10.29
N LYS A 244 -1.45 -10.87 9.19
CA LYS A 244 -1.93 -12.25 9.13
C LYS A 244 -0.87 -13.13 8.45
N SER A 245 -0.63 -14.31 9.00
CA SER A 245 0.30 -15.31 8.39
C SER A 245 -0.39 -16.19 7.35
N GLU A 246 -1.71 -16.19 7.34
CA GLU A 246 -2.53 -17.05 6.47
C GLU A 246 -3.85 -16.36 6.10
N SER A 247 -4.57 -16.95 5.14
CA SER A 247 -5.90 -16.46 4.78
C SER A 247 -6.90 -16.67 5.92
N LEU A 248 -7.93 -15.81 6.01
CA LEU A 248 -9.01 -15.97 6.97
C LEU A 248 -9.76 -17.31 6.75
N VAL A 249 -9.86 -17.76 5.51
CA VAL A 249 -10.50 -19.04 5.16
C VAL A 249 -9.72 -20.24 5.70
N ASP A 250 -8.39 -20.24 5.57
CA ASP A 250 -7.54 -21.30 6.11
C ASP A 250 -7.53 -21.31 7.63
N PHE A 251 -7.51 -20.12 8.23
CA PHE A 251 -7.66 -19.96 9.67
C PHE A 251 -9.01 -20.49 10.16
N ALA A 252 -10.11 -20.13 9.49
CA ALA A 252 -11.46 -20.63 9.82
C ALA A 252 -11.53 -22.15 9.82
N ARG A 253 -10.93 -22.81 8.82
CA ARG A 253 -10.84 -24.29 8.76
C ARG A 253 -10.12 -24.86 9.98
N LYS A 254 -9.02 -24.26 10.41
CA LYS A 254 -8.28 -24.70 11.62
C LYS A 254 -9.09 -24.52 12.92
N GLN A 255 -9.92 -23.49 12.97
CA GLN A 255 -10.80 -23.23 14.12
C GLN A 255 -12.12 -24.01 14.06
N ASN A 256 -12.36 -24.77 12.99
CA ASN A 256 -13.66 -25.43 12.70
C ASN A 256 -14.83 -24.41 12.59
N TRP A 257 -14.56 -23.20 12.12
CA TRP A 257 -15.55 -22.17 11.85
C TRP A 257 -16.05 -22.26 10.43
N LYS A 258 -17.30 -21.84 10.22
CA LYS A 258 -17.78 -21.51 8.86
C LYS A 258 -17.13 -20.21 8.40
N GLU A 259 -16.97 -20.04 7.10
CA GLU A 259 -16.37 -18.83 6.54
C GLU A 259 -17.10 -17.54 6.98
N ASP A 260 -18.43 -17.53 6.89
CA ASP A 260 -19.24 -16.38 7.35
C ASP A 260 -19.10 -16.09 8.86
N GLU A 261 -18.93 -17.11 9.66
CA GLU A 261 -18.67 -16.96 11.10
C GLU A 261 -17.29 -16.32 11.34
N ALA A 262 -16.28 -16.72 10.57
CA ALA A 262 -14.96 -16.12 10.67
C ALA A 262 -14.96 -14.62 10.31
N TYR A 263 -15.62 -14.24 9.22
CA TYR A 263 -15.78 -12.84 8.85
C TYR A 263 -16.53 -12.06 9.94
N ALA A 264 -17.65 -12.57 10.43
CA ALA A 264 -18.43 -11.93 11.50
C ALA A 264 -17.65 -11.74 12.81
N ASN A 265 -16.82 -12.73 13.20
CA ASN A 265 -15.96 -12.62 14.37
C ASN A 265 -14.87 -11.54 14.18
N VAL A 266 -14.24 -11.50 13.01
CA VAL A 266 -13.22 -10.49 12.69
C VAL A 266 -13.85 -9.10 12.68
N ASP A 267 -14.99 -8.90 12.04
CA ASP A 267 -15.69 -7.61 11.97
C ASP A 267 -16.08 -7.09 13.35
N ARG A 268 -16.61 -7.95 14.20
CA ARG A 268 -16.95 -7.62 15.58
C ARG A 268 -15.72 -7.13 16.37
N VAL A 269 -14.60 -7.82 16.23
CA VAL A 269 -13.35 -7.43 16.90
C VAL A 269 -12.77 -6.15 16.31
N LYS A 270 -12.80 -5.97 14.98
CA LYS A 270 -12.41 -4.71 14.32
C LYS A 270 -13.19 -3.53 14.87
N LEU A 271 -14.52 -3.63 15.00
CA LEU A 271 -15.36 -2.57 15.56
C LEU A 271 -14.94 -2.23 16.99
N THR A 272 -14.65 -3.24 17.82
CA THR A 272 -14.22 -3.05 19.22
C THR A 272 -12.86 -2.35 19.28
N LEU A 273 -11.90 -2.77 18.48
CA LEU A 273 -10.56 -2.17 18.43
C LEU A 273 -10.60 -0.77 17.82
N SER A 274 -11.40 -0.53 16.77
CA SER A 274 -11.59 0.81 16.19
C SER A 274 -12.14 1.80 17.21
N ALA A 275 -13.15 1.40 18.00
CA ALA A 275 -13.69 2.24 19.08
C ALA A 275 -12.62 2.62 20.11
N CYS A 276 -11.76 1.68 20.50
CA CYS A 276 -10.64 1.95 21.41
C CYS A 276 -9.57 2.83 20.75
N ARG A 277 -9.23 2.57 19.48
CA ARG A 277 -8.23 3.33 18.74
C ARG A 277 -8.64 4.78 18.51
N LYS A 278 -9.92 5.05 18.28
CA LYS A 278 -10.46 6.42 18.13
C LYS A 278 -10.28 7.29 19.37
N MET A 279 -9.96 6.72 20.53
CA MET A 279 -9.60 7.46 21.75
C MET A 279 -8.13 7.92 21.77
N ARG A 280 -7.30 7.41 20.85
CA ARG A 280 -5.89 7.82 20.71
C ARG A 280 -5.79 9.15 19.93
N ILE A 281 -4.63 9.79 20.03
CA ILE A 281 -4.31 10.95 19.20
C ILE A 281 -4.25 10.46 17.75
N LYS A 282 -5.11 11.01 16.88
CA LYS A 282 -5.10 10.69 15.46
C LYS A 282 -3.89 11.32 14.77
N PRO A 283 -3.34 10.65 13.74
CA PRO A 283 -2.38 11.28 12.84
C PRO A 283 -2.98 12.52 12.16
N SER A 284 -2.14 13.49 11.83
CA SER A 284 -2.56 14.68 11.11
C SER A 284 -2.97 14.36 9.67
N ILE A 285 -3.82 15.21 9.09
CA ILE A 285 -4.26 15.09 7.70
C ILE A 285 -3.63 16.22 6.88
N ASP A 286 -3.00 15.88 5.76
CA ASP A 286 -2.64 16.86 4.73
C ASP A 286 -3.90 17.32 4.01
N THR A 287 -4.32 18.53 4.32
CA THR A 287 -5.61 19.10 3.89
C THR A 287 -5.63 19.60 2.45
N LYS A 288 -4.56 19.42 1.68
CA LYS A 288 -4.59 19.66 0.24
C LYS A 288 -5.53 18.69 -0.46
N SER A 289 -6.22 19.15 -1.50
CA SER A 289 -7.01 18.30 -2.39
C SER A 289 -6.46 18.49 -3.82
N LEU A 290 -5.87 17.43 -4.37
CA LEU A 290 -5.27 17.47 -5.70
C LEU A 290 -6.20 16.83 -6.72
N THR A 291 -6.51 17.55 -7.79
CA THR A 291 -7.40 17.06 -8.85
C THR A 291 -6.95 15.73 -9.44
N SER A 292 -5.65 15.56 -9.70
CA SER A 292 -5.12 14.31 -10.26
C SER A 292 -5.30 13.10 -9.32
N TRP A 293 -5.18 13.29 -8.00
CA TRP A 293 -5.37 12.19 -7.05
C TRP A 293 -6.84 11.85 -6.84
N ASN A 294 -7.72 12.84 -6.90
CA ASN A 294 -9.16 12.62 -6.91
C ASN A 294 -9.61 11.92 -8.20
N ALA A 295 -9.00 12.25 -9.35
CA ALA A 295 -9.26 11.55 -10.60
C ALA A 295 -8.83 10.07 -10.55
N LEU A 296 -7.71 9.73 -9.88
CA LEU A 296 -7.32 8.34 -9.63
C LEU A 296 -8.34 7.61 -8.73
N LEU A 297 -8.91 8.29 -7.74
CA LEU A 297 -9.96 7.69 -6.92
C LEU A 297 -11.24 7.44 -7.74
N LEU A 298 -11.65 8.40 -8.55
CA LEU A 298 -12.80 8.23 -9.46
C LEU A 298 -12.60 7.01 -10.37
N ASP A 299 -11.42 6.86 -10.96
CA ASP A 299 -11.06 5.68 -11.76
C ASP A 299 -11.19 4.39 -10.93
N GLY A 300 -10.64 4.37 -9.70
CA GLY A 300 -10.76 3.25 -8.78
C GLY A 300 -12.20 2.88 -8.45
N LEU A 301 -13.07 3.88 -8.21
CA LEU A 301 -14.49 3.66 -7.93
C LEU A 301 -15.23 3.12 -9.15
N CYS A 302 -14.93 3.59 -10.35
CA CYS A 302 -15.46 3.03 -11.59
C CYS A 302 -15.10 1.55 -11.76
N HIS A 303 -13.82 1.18 -11.54
CA HIS A 303 -13.38 -0.22 -11.56
C HIS A 303 -14.11 -1.06 -10.52
N SER A 304 -14.30 -0.51 -9.32
CA SER A 304 -15.00 -1.16 -8.22
C SER A 304 -16.48 -1.40 -8.53
N TYR A 305 -17.16 -0.40 -9.09
CA TYR A 305 -18.54 -0.57 -9.54
C TYR A 305 -18.69 -1.69 -10.57
N VAL A 306 -17.80 -1.71 -11.57
CA VAL A 306 -17.81 -2.75 -12.62
C VAL A 306 -17.53 -4.15 -12.02
N ALA A 307 -16.72 -4.25 -10.98
CA ALA A 307 -16.39 -5.53 -10.35
C ALA A 307 -17.50 -6.05 -9.42
N PHE A 308 -18.13 -5.16 -8.64
CA PHE A 308 -18.97 -5.55 -7.51
C PHE A 308 -20.41 -5.06 -7.60
N ASN A 309 -20.75 -4.24 -8.60
CA ASN A 309 -22.07 -3.61 -8.80
C ASN A 309 -22.58 -2.89 -7.53
N ASN A 310 -21.67 -2.21 -6.83
CA ASN A 310 -21.97 -1.45 -5.61
C ASN A 310 -22.40 -0.02 -5.97
N GLN A 311 -23.68 0.31 -5.74
CA GLN A 311 -24.26 1.59 -6.10
C GLN A 311 -23.68 2.77 -5.30
N GLU A 312 -23.31 2.57 -4.01
CA GLU A 312 -22.68 3.60 -3.20
C GLU A 312 -21.37 4.13 -3.83
N MET A 313 -20.57 3.21 -4.40
CA MET A 313 -19.31 3.58 -5.06
C MET A 313 -19.52 4.26 -6.41
N LEU A 314 -20.68 4.08 -7.03
CA LEU A 314 -21.04 4.78 -8.26
C LEU A 314 -21.57 6.18 -7.98
N ASP A 315 -22.31 6.33 -6.89
CA ASP A 315 -22.95 7.60 -6.52
C ASP A 315 -21.95 8.59 -5.91
N GLU A 316 -20.79 8.08 -5.42
CA GLU A 316 -19.70 8.87 -4.86
C GLU A 316 -18.82 9.52 -5.92
#